data_ea9a85e9e903f0b1c004b606858c494c
#
_entry.id   ea9a85e9e903f0b1c004b606858c494c
#
_cell.length_a   1.000
_cell.length_b   1.000
_cell.length_c   1.000
_cell.angle_alpha   90.00
_cell.angle_beta   90.00
_cell.angle_gamma   90.00
#
_symmetry.space_group_name_H-M   'P 1'
#
loop_
_entity.id
_entity.type
_entity.pdbx_description
1 polymer ?
#
loop_
_entity_poly.entity_id
_entity_poly.type
_entity_poly.pdbx_seq_one_letter_code
_entity_poly.pdbx_strand_id
1 'polypeptide(L)'
;MHKDSTHRASVLQHVSLNVRSLRNAAGMSQSALAERSGVSRRMLVAIEAGEKNVSLTTLDLIAEALEVAFSTLIQAPDLRDPSRIDELAWAGELPQSKAVLLASSTARREVEIWEWTLAPGELYTSEADAEGWSEQIYVAEGQLTLIIEGVEQCLQARQFHVFPSNCRYAYRNDGAVAVRFVRNVVI
;
A
#
# COMPACT_ATOMS: atom_id res chain seq x y z
N MET A 1 -10.65 15.12 -14.85
CA MET A 1 -11.41 14.12 -14.06
C MET A 1 -11.37 12.68 -14.59
N HIS A 2 -10.73 12.40 -15.75
CA HIS A 2 -10.75 11.05 -16.37
C HIS A 2 -9.47 10.22 -16.19
N LYS A 3 -8.34 10.82 -15.71
CA LYS A 3 -7.07 10.11 -15.56
C LYS A 3 -7.04 9.13 -14.37
N ASP A 4 -7.64 9.50 -13.22
CA ASP A 4 -7.56 8.68 -12.00
C ASP A 4 -8.37 7.38 -12.07
N SER A 5 -9.53 7.39 -12.74
CA SER A 5 -10.34 6.17 -12.91
C SER A 5 -9.69 5.17 -13.86
N THR A 6 -9.01 5.65 -14.89
CA THR A 6 -8.29 4.80 -15.85
C THR A 6 -7.04 4.18 -15.20
N HIS A 7 -6.33 4.95 -14.38
CA HIS A 7 -5.14 4.49 -13.67
C HIS A 7 -5.48 3.44 -12.60
N ARG A 8 -6.57 3.67 -11.83
CA ARG A 8 -7.09 2.70 -10.85
C ARG A 8 -7.52 1.39 -11.49
N ALA A 9 -8.15 1.45 -12.67
CA ALA A 9 -8.54 0.25 -13.42
C ALA A 9 -7.29 -0.54 -13.89
N SER A 10 -6.19 0.16 -14.25
CA SER A 10 -4.95 -0.50 -14.66
C SER A 10 -4.27 -1.24 -13.51
N VAL A 11 -4.19 -0.65 -12.30
CA VAL A 11 -3.57 -1.29 -11.13
C VAL A 11 -4.33 -2.54 -10.69
N LEU A 12 -5.66 -2.51 -10.65
CA LEU A 12 -6.46 -3.70 -10.35
C LEU A 12 -6.19 -4.82 -11.35
N GLN A 13 -6.00 -4.46 -12.61
CA GLN A 13 -5.65 -5.42 -13.66
C GLN A 13 -4.23 -5.95 -13.48
N HIS A 14 -3.25 -5.10 -13.13
CA HIS A 14 -1.88 -5.53 -12.83
C HIS A 14 -1.85 -6.51 -11.65
N VAL A 15 -2.49 -6.17 -10.54
CA VAL A 15 -2.61 -7.04 -9.36
C VAL A 15 -3.22 -8.39 -9.72
N SER A 16 -4.34 -8.39 -10.45
CA SER A 16 -5.02 -9.62 -10.90
C SER A 16 -4.08 -10.54 -11.68
N LEU A 17 -3.41 -9.98 -12.68
CA LEU A 17 -2.49 -10.71 -13.56
C LEU A 17 -1.25 -11.20 -12.80
N ASN A 18 -0.63 -10.33 -11.99
CA ASN A 18 0.59 -10.65 -11.25
C ASN A 18 0.36 -11.72 -10.19
N VAL A 19 -0.67 -11.58 -9.34
CA VAL A 19 -1.01 -12.57 -8.32
C VAL A 19 -1.26 -13.93 -8.96
N ARG A 20 -2.07 -13.98 -10.02
CA ARG A 20 -2.37 -15.22 -10.74
C ARG A 20 -1.13 -15.85 -11.37
N SER A 21 -0.30 -15.04 -12.02
CA SER A 21 0.94 -15.49 -12.68
C SER A 21 1.93 -16.05 -11.67
N LEU A 22 2.21 -15.29 -10.59
CA LEU A 22 3.15 -15.67 -9.53
C LEU A 22 2.68 -16.92 -8.78
N ARG A 23 1.38 -17.01 -8.45
CA ARG A 23 0.80 -18.22 -7.85
C ARG A 23 0.99 -19.45 -8.73
N ASN A 24 0.71 -19.33 -10.02
CA ASN A 24 0.90 -20.42 -10.98
C ASN A 24 2.38 -20.80 -11.11
N ALA A 25 3.29 -19.81 -11.16
CA ALA A 25 4.73 -20.05 -11.20
C ALA A 25 5.24 -20.78 -9.95
N ALA A 26 4.64 -20.49 -8.79
CA ALA A 26 4.92 -21.19 -7.53
C ALA A 26 4.23 -22.57 -7.43
N GLY A 27 3.49 -23.00 -8.44
CA GLY A 27 2.77 -24.28 -8.46
C GLY A 27 1.61 -24.37 -7.46
N MET A 28 1.11 -23.25 -6.95
CA MET A 28 0.08 -23.21 -5.92
C MET A 28 -1.32 -23.19 -6.52
N SER A 29 -2.26 -23.92 -5.87
CA SER A 29 -3.70 -23.70 -6.08
C SER A 29 -4.16 -22.41 -5.38
N GLN A 30 -5.32 -21.87 -5.78
CA GLN A 30 -5.92 -20.74 -5.05
C GLN A 30 -6.18 -21.05 -3.57
N SER A 31 -6.51 -22.31 -3.25
CA SER A 31 -6.71 -22.74 -1.87
C SER A 31 -5.40 -22.76 -1.09
N ALA A 32 -4.30 -23.22 -1.70
CA ALA A 32 -2.99 -23.26 -1.07
C ALA A 32 -2.44 -21.85 -0.80
N LEU A 33 -2.60 -20.92 -1.76
CA LEU A 33 -2.17 -19.54 -1.54
C LEU A 33 -3.05 -18.84 -0.48
N ALA A 34 -4.35 -19.10 -0.47
CA ALA A 34 -5.26 -18.56 0.55
C ALA A 34 -4.88 -19.04 1.96
N GLU A 35 -4.58 -20.33 2.12
CA GLU A 35 -4.12 -20.90 3.39
C GLU A 35 -2.78 -20.28 3.84
N ARG A 36 -1.82 -20.19 2.92
CA ARG A 36 -0.48 -19.66 3.22
C ARG A 36 -0.48 -18.16 3.57
N SER A 37 -1.32 -17.38 2.88
CA SER A 37 -1.43 -15.94 3.10
C SER A 37 -2.39 -15.53 4.23
N GLY A 38 -3.19 -16.46 4.75
CA GLY A 38 -4.26 -16.13 5.70
C GLY A 38 -5.45 -15.37 5.07
N VAL A 39 -5.43 -15.15 3.75
CA VAL A 39 -6.51 -14.49 3.01
C VAL A 39 -7.58 -15.50 2.64
N SER A 40 -8.86 -15.14 2.76
CA SER A 40 -9.93 -16.08 2.39
C SER A 40 -9.85 -16.46 0.90
N ARG A 41 -10.13 -17.74 0.57
CA ARG A 41 -10.16 -18.19 -0.84
C ARG A 41 -11.11 -17.33 -1.69
N ARG A 42 -12.26 -16.92 -1.14
CA ARG A 42 -13.22 -16.05 -1.84
C ARG A 42 -12.60 -14.69 -2.20
N MET A 43 -11.82 -14.11 -1.28
CA MET A 43 -11.11 -12.87 -1.53
C MET A 43 -10.07 -13.06 -2.63
N LEU A 44 -9.26 -14.13 -2.55
CA LEU A 44 -8.22 -14.40 -3.54
C LEU A 44 -8.80 -14.60 -4.95
N VAL A 45 -9.94 -15.33 -5.07
CA VAL A 45 -10.66 -15.48 -6.35
C VAL A 45 -11.08 -14.13 -6.92
N ALA A 46 -11.66 -13.26 -6.08
CA ALA A 46 -12.10 -11.92 -6.50
C ALA A 46 -10.91 -11.02 -6.90
N ILE A 47 -9.76 -11.15 -6.22
CA ILE A 47 -8.51 -10.44 -6.58
C ILE A 47 -8.03 -10.90 -7.96
N GLU A 48 -7.91 -12.20 -8.18
CA GLU A 48 -7.47 -12.76 -9.47
C GLU A 48 -8.46 -12.50 -10.62
N ALA A 49 -9.71 -12.19 -10.31
CA ALA A 49 -10.72 -11.76 -11.27
C ALA A 49 -10.69 -10.25 -11.56
N GLY A 50 -9.94 -9.46 -10.77
CA GLY A 50 -9.91 -8.01 -10.89
C GLY A 50 -11.20 -7.31 -10.43
N GLU A 51 -12.03 -8.00 -9.63
CA GLU A 51 -13.36 -7.55 -9.25
C GLU A 51 -13.39 -6.71 -7.97
N LYS A 52 -12.28 -6.63 -7.24
CA LYS A 52 -12.27 -6.02 -5.90
C LYS A 52 -11.08 -5.10 -5.66
N ASN A 53 -11.36 -3.95 -5.06
CA ASN A 53 -10.33 -3.18 -4.38
C ASN A 53 -9.80 -3.98 -3.19
N VAL A 54 -8.51 -4.09 -3.12
CA VAL A 54 -7.80 -4.85 -2.09
C VAL A 54 -7.09 -3.86 -1.18
N SER A 55 -7.11 -4.11 0.14
CA SER A 55 -6.31 -3.31 1.06
C SER A 55 -4.82 -3.57 0.84
N LEU A 56 -3.98 -2.58 1.15
CA LEU A 56 -2.52 -2.74 1.08
C LEU A 56 -2.07 -3.92 1.94
N THR A 57 -2.60 -4.04 3.16
CA THR A 57 -2.32 -5.16 4.07
C THR A 57 -2.64 -6.53 3.45
N THR A 58 -3.76 -6.65 2.73
CA THR A 58 -4.11 -7.91 2.05
C THR A 58 -3.10 -8.24 0.94
N LEU A 59 -2.63 -7.23 0.21
CA LEU A 59 -1.60 -7.43 -0.82
C LEU A 59 -0.26 -7.81 -0.21
N ASP A 60 0.14 -7.21 0.93
CA ASP A 60 1.34 -7.58 1.65
C ASP A 60 1.33 -9.04 2.10
N LEU A 61 0.23 -9.51 2.69
CA LEU A 61 0.07 -10.93 3.07
C LEU A 61 0.22 -11.87 1.87
N ILE A 62 -0.29 -11.47 0.70
CA ILE A 62 -0.16 -12.27 -0.53
C ILE A 62 1.28 -12.22 -1.05
N ALA A 63 1.95 -11.05 -1.01
CA ALA A 63 3.34 -10.89 -1.43
C ALA A 63 4.27 -11.74 -0.56
N GLU A 64 4.10 -11.71 0.76
CA GLU A 64 4.85 -12.54 1.71
C GLU A 64 4.63 -14.04 1.44
N ALA A 65 3.38 -14.46 1.24
CA ALA A 65 3.06 -15.85 0.92
C ALA A 65 3.65 -16.32 -0.41
N LEU A 66 3.85 -15.44 -1.37
CA LEU A 66 4.49 -15.71 -2.66
C LEU A 66 6.00 -15.49 -2.63
N GLU A 67 6.58 -15.00 -1.52
CA GLU A 67 8.00 -14.68 -1.36
C GLU A 67 8.50 -13.66 -2.38
N VAL A 68 7.66 -12.67 -2.70
CA VAL A 68 7.99 -11.58 -3.62
C VAL A 68 7.83 -10.23 -2.92
N ALA A 69 8.46 -9.19 -3.48
CA ALA A 69 8.25 -7.83 -3.04
C ALA A 69 6.81 -7.37 -3.31
N PHE A 70 6.23 -6.56 -2.43
CA PHE A 70 4.91 -5.95 -2.62
C PHE A 70 4.80 -5.24 -3.99
N SER A 71 5.84 -4.48 -4.34
CA SER A 71 5.95 -3.77 -5.62
C SER A 71 5.72 -4.68 -6.84
N THR A 72 6.14 -5.94 -6.76
CA THR A 72 5.96 -6.93 -7.83
C THR A 72 4.49 -7.23 -8.11
N LEU A 73 3.61 -7.11 -7.10
CA LEU A 73 2.18 -7.34 -7.28
C LEU A 73 1.49 -6.18 -8.00
N ILE A 74 1.94 -4.94 -7.81
CA ILE A 74 1.22 -3.75 -8.31
C ILE A 74 1.83 -3.17 -9.60
N GLN A 75 3.08 -3.48 -9.92
CA GLN A 75 3.73 -3.01 -11.15
C GLN A 75 3.05 -3.54 -12.41
N ALA A 76 3.13 -2.76 -13.49
CA ALA A 76 2.80 -3.27 -14.81
C ALA A 76 3.66 -4.51 -15.13
N PRO A 77 3.09 -5.59 -15.70
CA PRO A 77 3.83 -6.85 -15.96
C PRO A 77 5.12 -6.68 -16.79
N ASP A 78 5.18 -5.63 -17.60
CA ASP A 78 6.30 -5.32 -18.47
C ASP A 78 7.34 -4.38 -17.83
N LEU A 79 7.04 -3.82 -16.64
CA LEU A 79 7.93 -2.90 -15.92
C LEU A 79 8.92 -3.73 -15.09
N ARG A 80 10.21 -3.63 -15.45
CA ARG A 80 11.29 -4.38 -14.77
C ARG A 80 12.17 -3.51 -13.88
N ASP A 81 11.92 -2.18 -13.86
CA ASP A 81 12.72 -1.24 -13.09
C ASP A 81 12.00 -0.82 -11.82
N PRO A 82 12.33 -1.42 -10.64
CA PRO A 82 11.69 -1.08 -9.38
C PRO A 82 12.02 0.34 -8.90
N SER A 83 13.00 1.01 -9.48
CA SER A 83 13.36 2.38 -9.11
C SER A 83 12.40 3.43 -9.66
N ARG A 84 11.45 3.03 -10.53
CA ARG A 84 10.43 3.93 -11.12
C ARG A 84 9.12 3.19 -11.30
N ILE A 85 8.32 3.12 -10.26
CA ILE A 85 7.04 2.40 -10.25
C ILE A 85 5.89 3.33 -10.61
N ASP A 86 5.74 4.46 -9.86
CA ASP A 86 4.69 5.48 -10.06
C ASP A 86 3.27 4.91 -10.20
N GLU A 87 2.91 3.92 -9.36
CA GLU A 87 1.63 3.23 -9.41
C GLU A 87 0.70 3.67 -8.26
N LEU A 88 -0.57 3.95 -8.59
CA LEU A 88 -1.62 4.27 -7.62
C LEU A 88 -2.03 3.01 -6.85
N ALA A 89 -1.56 2.85 -5.62
CA ALA A 89 -1.82 1.65 -4.83
C ALA A 89 -3.08 1.76 -3.94
N TRP A 90 -3.42 2.98 -3.51
CA TRP A 90 -4.63 3.23 -2.71
C TRP A 90 -5.31 4.53 -3.13
N ALA A 91 -6.66 4.54 -3.13
CA ALA A 91 -7.48 5.73 -3.29
C ALA A 91 -8.57 5.74 -2.22
N GLY A 92 -8.70 6.88 -1.53
CA GLY A 92 -9.70 7.12 -0.51
C GLY A 92 -11.10 7.36 -1.05
N GLU A 93 -12.03 7.70 -0.16
CA GLU A 93 -13.40 8.04 -0.53
C GLU A 93 -13.47 9.39 -1.26
N LEU A 94 -12.60 10.32 -0.88
CA LEU A 94 -12.54 11.65 -1.49
C LEU A 94 -11.56 11.66 -2.68
N PRO A 95 -11.88 12.37 -3.79
CA PRO A 95 -11.13 12.28 -5.05
C PRO A 95 -9.64 12.66 -4.97
N GLN A 96 -9.24 13.47 -3.96
CA GLN A 96 -7.84 13.88 -3.80
C GLN A 96 -7.03 12.88 -2.96
N SER A 97 -7.70 11.97 -2.23
CA SER A 97 -7.06 11.03 -1.32
C SER A 97 -6.49 9.85 -2.07
N LYS A 98 -5.17 9.72 -2.07
CA LYS A 98 -4.47 8.67 -2.78
C LYS A 98 -3.11 8.35 -2.16
N ALA A 99 -2.64 7.13 -2.39
CA ALA A 99 -1.26 6.73 -2.16
C ALA A 99 -0.67 6.16 -3.44
N VAL A 100 0.49 6.66 -3.80
CA VAL A 100 1.25 6.24 -4.98
C VAL A 100 2.56 5.63 -4.51
N LEU A 101 2.84 4.40 -4.91
CA LEU A 101 4.15 3.79 -4.74
C LEU A 101 5.06 4.34 -5.84
N LEU A 102 6.05 5.10 -5.45
CA LEU A 102 6.95 5.77 -6.39
C LEU A 102 8.11 4.86 -6.82
N ALA A 103 8.67 4.13 -5.87
CA ALA A 103 9.84 3.29 -6.10
C ALA A 103 9.97 2.22 -5.01
N SER A 104 10.77 1.21 -5.30
CA SER A 104 11.22 0.20 -4.35
C SER A 104 12.71 -0.04 -4.55
N SER A 105 13.42 -0.35 -3.50
CA SER A 105 14.84 -0.70 -3.56
C SER A 105 15.18 -1.80 -2.57
N THR A 106 16.15 -2.63 -2.92
CA THR A 106 16.63 -3.69 -2.04
C THR A 106 17.41 -3.10 -0.86
N ALA A 107 17.01 -3.47 0.37
CA ALA A 107 17.72 -3.19 1.60
C ALA A 107 18.14 -4.53 2.25
N ARG A 108 17.73 -4.81 3.48
CA ARG A 108 17.80 -6.21 3.95
C ARG A 108 16.83 -7.10 3.18
N ARG A 109 15.62 -6.57 2.96
CA ARG A 109 14.61 -7.11 2.04
C ARG A 109 14.25 -6.03 1.04
N GLU A 110 13.55 -4.96 1.46
CA GLU A 110 13.05 -3.90 0.61
C GLU A 110 12.94 -2.57 1.36
N VAL A 111 13.07 -1.44 0.65
CA VAL A 111 12.64 -0.12 1.09
C VAL A 111 11.73 0.45 0.02
N GLU A 112 10.55 0.86 0.41
CA GLU A 112 9.56 1.48 -0.45
C GLU A 112 9.45 2.97 -0.17
N ILE A 113 9.19 3.76 -1.21
CA ILE A 113 8.86 5.18 -1.08
C ILE A 113 7.49 5.46 -1.69
N TRP A 114 6.65 6.10 -0.91
CA TRP A 114 5.27 6.39 -1.23
C TRP A 114 5.00 7.88 -1.16
N GLU A 115 4.21 8.41 -2.08
CA GLU A 115 3.58 9.72 -1.93
C GLU A 115 2.11 9.53 -1.54
N TRP A 116 1.71 10.20 -0.47
CA TRP A 116 0.35 10.19 0.05
C TRP A 116 -0.27 11.56 -0.01
N THR A 117 -1.56 11.57 -0.36
CA THR A 117 -2.42 12.73 -0.23
C THR A 117 -3.72 12.31 0.45
N LEU A 118 -4.09 12.99 1.54
CA LEU A 118 -5.40 12.82 2.18
C LEU A 118 -6.17 14.13 2.11
N ALA A 119 -7.40 14.07 1.62
CA ALA A 119 -8.32 15.19 1.64
C ALA A 119 -8.76 15.53 3.08
N PRO A 120 -9.29 16.73 3.34
CA PRO A 120 -9.89 17.06 4.63
C PRO A 120 -10.93 16.03 5.07
N GLY A 121 -10.83 15.54 6.31
CA GLY A 121 -11.72 14.54 6.91
C GLY A 121 -11.42 13.10 6.50
N GLU A 122 -10.45 12.84 5.62
CA GLU A 122 -10.10 11.48 5.23
C GLU A 122 -9.31 10.76 6.33
N LEU A 123 -9.60 9.47 6.49
CA LEU A 123 -8.95 8.56 7.42
C LEU A 123 -8.49 7.31 6.65
N TYR A 124 -7.21 7.00 6.74
CA TYR A 124 -6.65 5.71 6.37
C TYR A 124 -6.31 4.92 7.63
N THR A 125 -6.75 3.67 7.72
CA THR A 125 -6.41 2.75 8.82
C THR A 125 -5.59 1.59 8.27
N SER A 126 -4.51 1.23 8.98
CA SER A 126 -3.71 0.04 8.73
C SER A 126 -3.83 -0.95 9.85
N GLU A 127 -3.76 -2.23 9.53
CA GLU A 127 -3.45 -3.28 10.50
C GLU A 127 -1.95 -3.29 10.78
N ALA A 128 -1.52 -4.08 11.78
CA ALA A 128 -0.11 -4.24 12.10
C ALA A 128 0.66 -4.92 10.96
N ASP A 129 1.80 -4.37 10.60
CA ASP A 129 2.77 -5.01 9.71
C ASP A 129 3.53 -6.14 10.42
N ALA A 130 4.42 -6.83 9.71
CA ALA A 130 5.24 -7.88 10.29
C ALA A 130 6.28 -7.33 11.29
N GLU A 131 6.76 -8.18 12.19
CA GLU A 131 7.81 -7.82 13.15
C GLU A 131 9.10 -7.37 12.43
N GLY A 132 9.69 -6.30 12.90
CA GLY A 132 10.91 -5.70 12.35
C GLY A 132 10.68 -4.67 11.26
N TRP A 133 9.43 -4.48 10.80
CA TRP A 133 9.09 -3.42 9.87
C TRP A 133 8.99 -2.06 10.58
N SER A 134 9.30 -1.01 9.85
CA SER A 134 9.18 0.35 10.34
C SER A 134 8.75 1.31 9.23
N GLU A 135 8.09 2.39 9.63
CA GLU A 135 7.72 3.47 8.74
C GLU A 135 8.42 4.78 9.10
N GLN A 136 8.71 5.55 8.07
CA GLN A 136 9.25 6.89 8.17
C GLN A 136 8.29 7.82 7.43
N ILE A 137 7.68 8.74 8.16
CA ILE A 137 6.73 9.73 7.63
C ILE A 137 7.40 11.09 7.59
N TYR A 138 7.28 11.81 6.47
CA TYR A 138 7.67 13.20 6.34
C TYR A 138 6.53 14.00 5.72
N VAL A 139 5.98 14.97 6.46
CA VAL A 139 4.90 15.82 5.98
C VAL A 139 5.47 16.94 5.10
N ALA A 140 5.11 16.93 3.82
CA ALA A 140 5.54 17.94 2.86
C ALA A 140 4.67 19.20 2.94
N GLU A 141 3.33 19.03 3.00
CA GLU A 141 2.36 20.12 3.01
C GLU A 141 1.17 19.76 3.92
N GLY A 142 0.57 20.75 4.57
CA GLY A 142 -0.60 20.58 5.43
C GLY A 142 -0.24 20.05 6.82
N GLN A 143 -1.18 19.32 7.41
CA GLN A 143 -1.08 18.75 8.77
C GLN A 143 -1.60 17.34 8.77
N LEU A 144 -0.82 16.41 9.29
CA LEU A 144 -1.17 15.00 9.43
C LEU A 144 -1.40 14.65 10.91
N THR A 145 -2.51 14.03 11.24
CA THR A 145 -2.69 13.34 12.51
C THR A 145 -2.30 11.88 12.33
N LEU A 146 -1.16 11.50 12.90
CA LEU A 146 -0.67 10.13 12.98
C LEU A 146 -1.20 9.52 14.27
N ILE A 147 -1.85 8.35 14.18
CA ILE A 147 -2.42 7.63 15.31
C ILE A 147 -1.70 6.29 15.42
N ILE A 148 -1.00 6.03 16.52
CA ILE A 148 -0.27 4.79 16.79
C ILE A 148 -0.80 4.20 18.09
N GLU A 149 -1.35 2.97 18.05
CA GLU A 149 -1.95 2.30 19.22
C GLU A 149 -2.96 3.20 19.97
N GLY A 150 -3.72 4.02 19.22
CA GLY A 150 -4.70 4.96 19.75
C GLY A 150 -4.10 6.27 20.28
N VAL A 151 -2.79 6.45 20.27
CA VAL A 151 -2.12 7.71 20.66
C VAL A 151 -1.99 8.61 19.44
N GLU A 152 -2.58 9.79 19.52
CA GLU A 152 -2.56 10.78 18.45
C GLU A 152 -1.33 11.69 18.52
N GLN A 153 -0.68 11.87 17.40
CA GLN A 153 0.40 12.83 17.21
C GLN A 153 0.13 13.69 15.98
N CYS A 154 0.08 15.00 16.17
CA CYS A 154 -0.05 15.95 15.08
C CYS A 154 1.31 16.32 14.51
N LEU A 155 1.49 16.09 13.19
CA LEU A 155 2.69 16.46 12.43
C LEU A 155 2.35 17.60 11.48
N GLN A 156 3.06 18.71 11.65
CA GLN A 156 2.99 19.88 10.75
C GLN A 156 3.89 19.68 9.53
N ALA A 157 3.70 20.50 8.49
CA ALA A 157 4.61 20.54 7.36
C ALA A 157 6.07 20.64 7.81
N ARG A 158 6.96 19.85 7.19
CA ARG A 158 8.40 19.68 7.49
C ARG A 158 8.71 18.91 8.79
N GLN A 159 7.71 18.40 9.48
CA GLN A 159 7.93 17.46 10.57
C GLN A 159 7.93 16.02 10.04
N PHE A 160 8.56 15.16 10.81
CA PHE A 160 8.67 13.73 10.50
C PHE A 160 8.45 12.87 11.75
N HIS A 161 8.14 11.63 11.54
CA HIS A 161 8.06 10.61 12.58
C HIS A 161 8.58 9.28 12.04
N VAL A 162 9.22 8.49 12.92
CA VAL A 162 9.68 7.14 12.62
C VAL A 162 9.14 6.21 13.69
N PHE A 163 8.51 5.12 13.31
CA PHE A 163 7.93 4.18 14.27
C PHE A 163 8.00 2.73 13.76
N PRO A 164 8.06 1.74 14.66
CA PRO A 164 7.84 0.34 14.31
C PRO A 164 6.39 0.16 13.85
N SER A 165 6.17 -0.37 12.66
CA SER A 165 4.83 -0.50 12.08
C SER A 165 4.14 -1.84 12.38
N ASN A 166 4.77 -2.69 13.19
CA ASN A 166 4.17 -3.94 13.71
C ASN A 166 3.09 -3.71 14.78
N CYS A 167 2.36 -2.61 14.68
CA CYS A 167 1.25 -2.19 15.54
C CYS A 167 0.13 -1.58 14.70
N ARG A 168 -1.05 -1.37 15.29
CA ARG A 168 -2.15 -0.67 14.60
C ARG A 168 -1.84 0.81 14.52
N TYR A 169 -1.99 1.38 13.33
CA TYR A 169 -1.81 2.81 13.10
C TYR A 169 -2.81 3.36 12.08
N ALA A 170 -2.95 4.68 12.05
CA ALA A 170 -3.81 5.37 11.10
C ALA A 170 -3.25 6.75 10.74
N TYR A 171 -3.62 7.21 9.56
CA TYR A 171 -3.37 8.56 9.07
C TYR A 171 -4.69 9.29 8.92
N ARG A 172 -4.84 10.45 9.55
CA ARG A 172 -6.05 11.26 9.50
C ARG A 172 -5.73 12.70 9.14
N ASN A 173 -6.53 13.29 8.28
CA ASN A 173 -6.45 14.72 7.99
C ASN A 173 -7.59 15.46 8.70
N ASP A 174 -7.28 16.08 9.83
CA ASP A 174 -8.21 16.94 10.58
C ASP A 174 -8.17 18.41 10.12
N GLY A 175 -7.33 18.73 9.13
CA GLY A 175 -7.16 20.09 8.60
C GLY A 175 -8.25 20.49 7.60
N ALA A 176 -8.23 21.76 7.23
CA ALA A 176 -9.16 22.33 6.22
C ALA A 176 -8.65 22.18 4.77
N VAL A 177 -7.41 21.78 4.57
CA VAL A 177 -6.76 21.57 3.27
C VAL A 177 -6.20 20.17 3.17
N ALA A 178 -5.94 19.71 1.95
CA ALA A 178 -5.31 18.41 1.76
C ALA A 178 -3.92 18.37 2.40
N VAL A 179 -3.57 17.24 3.03
CA VAL A 179 -2.21 16.97 3.51
C VAL A 179 -1.48 16.11 2.48
N ARG A 180 -0.20 16.44 2.22
CA ARG A 180 0.72 15.64 1.41
C ARG A 180 1.91 15.22 2.25
N PHE A 181 2.24 13.94 2.20
CA PHE A 181 3.36 13.39 2.94
C PHE A 181 4.04 12.26 2.18
N VAL A 182 5.32 12.07 2.47
CA VAL A 182 6.11 10.93 2.01
C VAL A 182 6.13 9.90 3.13
N ARG A 183 5.94 8.65 2.76
CA ARG A 183 6.08 7.47 3.61
C ARG A 183 7.15 6.57 3.03
N ASN A 184 8.15 6.20 3.81
CA ASN A 184 9.02 5.08 3.51
C ASN A 184 8.61 3.89 4.37
N VAL A 185 8.55 2.71 3.77
CA VAL A 185 8.41 1.43 4.47
C VAL A 185 9.75 0.72 4.39
N VAL A 186 10.27 0.32 5.54
CA VAL A 186 11.55 -0.42 5.66
C VAL A 186 11.22 -1.84 6.10
N ILE A 187 11.55 -2.82 5.25
CA ILE A 187 11.22 -4.25 5.38
C ILE A 187 12.48 -5.06 5.62
#